data_e24f48296b76ee7e3172dbd197205f3a
#
_entry.id   e24f48296b76ee7e3172dbd197205f3a
#
_cell.length_a   1.000
_cell.length_b   1.000
_cell.length_c   1.000
_cell.angle_alpha   90.00
_cell.angle_beta   90.00
_cell.angle_gamma   90.00
#
_symmetry.space_group_name_H-M   'P 1'
#
loop_
_entity.id
_entity.type
_entity.pdbx_description
1 polymer ?
#
loop_
_entity_poly.entity_id
_entity_poly.type
_entity_poly.pdbx_seq_one_letter_code
_entity_poly.pdbx_strand_id
1 'polypeptide(L)'
;MVDLSAQTNYYRQDKTFYEEGYTYQCDVTEGAGLVNLYNKDSKYIYAKLINRHTGEKISREEEFLNEFEEETWTKPKCRSIVNNAFSSDEKQRVKGEEFIITMYIDPDTGKVADVEFIFMTFNPYATIPISVYRKIEVEIKKNIWFKITPEGKKRNYIMLWWGQEPK
;
A
#
# COMPACT_ATOMS: atom_id res chain seq x y z
N MET A 1 3.41 -3.86 38.31
CA MET A 1 4.49 -4.29 37.41
C MET A 1 3.90 -4.28 35.99
N VAL A 2 4.26 -3.30 35.16
CA VAL A 2 3.85 -3.26 33.76
C VAL A 2 4.80 -4.22 33.04
N ASP A 3 4.24 -5.30 32.52
CA ASP A 3 4.99 -6.27 31.71
C ASP A 3 5.43 -5.56 30.43
N LEU A 4 6.67 -5.09 30.40
CA LEU A 4 7.34 -4.61 29.21
C LEU A 4 7.73 -5.84 28.37
N SER A 5 6.74 -6.54 27.83
CA SER A 5 7.01 -7.48 26.75
C SER A 5 7.59 -6.69 25.60
N ALA A 6 8.86 -6.89 25.31
CA ALA A 6 9.54 -6.24 24.18
C ALA A 6 8.74 -6.55 22.92
N GLN A 7 8.10 -5.52 22.34
CA GLN A 7 7.32 -5.67 21.15
C GLN A 7 8.21 -6.17 20.01
N THR A 8 7.78 -7.24 19.35
CA THR A 8 8.52 -7.82 18.25
C THR A 8 8.51 -6.84 17.06
N ASN A 9 9.68 -6.41 16.63
CA ASN A 9 9.82 -5.73 15.34
C ASN A 9 9.98 -6.78 14.25
N TYR A 10 9.01 -6.85 13.32
CA TYR A 10 8.95 -7.87 12.28
C TYR A 10 9.76 -7.52 11.02
N TYR A 11 10.08 -6.22 10.80
CA TYR A 11 10.54 -5.68 9.52
C TYR A 11 11.88 -4.95 9.61
N ARG A 12 12.86 -5.55 10.30
CA ARG A 12 14.20 -4.94 10.48
C ARG A 12 15.14 -5.09 9.29
N GLN A 13 14.87 -6.07 8.44
CA GLN A 13 15.71 -6.44 7.30
C GLN A 13 14.85 -7.09 6.22
N ASP A 14 15.40 -7.27 5.05
CA ASP A 14 14.76 -8.01 3.97
C ASP A 14 14.28 -9.38 4.47
N LYS A 15 13.01 -9.67 4.20
CA LYS A 15 12.40 -10.90 4.66
C LYS A 15 11.17 -11.28 3.83
N THR A 16 11.03 -12.57 3.58
CA THR A 16 9.79 -13.15 3.02
C THR A 16 8.98 -13.77 4.15
N PHE A 17 7.69 -13.43 4.21
CA PHE A 17 6.70 -13.99 5.12
C PHE A 17 5.86 -15.00 4.36
N TYR A 18 5.95 -16.27 4.77
CA TYR A 18 5.15 -17.37 4.22
C TYR A 18 3.99 -17.66 5.18
N GLU A 19 2.79 -17.31 4.77
CA GLU A 19 1.57 -17.51 5.53
C GLU A 19 0.62 -18.46 4.78
N GLU A 20 -0.39 -18.94 5.47
CA GLU A 20 -1.39 -19.79 4.81
C GLU A 20 -2.18 -19.00 3.77
N GLY A 21 -2.00 -19.35 2.49
CA GLY A 21 -2.71 -18.76 1.37
C GLY A 21 -2.15 -17.43 0.85
N TYR A 22 -1.04 -16.90 1.40
CA TYR A 22 -0.38 -15.69 0.87
C TYR A 22 1.09 -15.59 1.25
N THR A 23 1.84 -14.86 0.47
CA THR A 23 3.27 -14.61 0.73
C THR A 23 3.55 -13.12 0.60
N TYR A 24 4.21 -12.54 1.60
CA TYR A 24 4.61 -11.14 1.60
C TYR A 24 6.12 -11.00 1.52
N GLN A 25 6.54 -9.98 0.79
CA GLN A 25 7.93 -9.53 0.76
C GLN A 25 8.07 -8.23 1.54
N CYS A 26 9.08 -8.16 2.37
CA CYS A 26 9.57 -6.97 3.04
C CYS A 26 10.93 -6.65 2.45
N ASP A 27 11.07 -5.51 1.81
CA ASP A 27 12.35 -4.97 1.36
C ASP A 27 12.70 -3.75 2.21
N VAL A 28 13.91 -3.71 2.72
CA VAL A 28 14.40 -2.63 3.57
C VAL A 28 15.52 -1.89 2.86
N THR A 29 15.33 -0.60 2.60
CA THR A 29 16.38 0.22 1.97
C THR A 29 17.56 0.38 2.92
N GLU A 30 18.71 -0.13 2.50
CA GLU A 30 19.95 -0.06 3.25
C GLU A 30 20.33 1.40 3.60
N GLY A 31 20.70 1.63 4.86
CA GLY A 31 21.07 2.95 5.36
C GLY A 31 19.91 3.89 5.68
N ALA A 32 18.78 3.78 4.99
CA ALA A 32 17.59 4.61 5.23
C ALA A 32 16.58 3.97 6.17
N GLY A 33 16.55 2.64 6.27
CA GLY A 33 15.59 1.90 7.08
C GLY A 33 14.14 2.03 6.58
N LEU A 34 13.94 2.34 5.29
CA LEU A 34 12.62 2.40 4.69
C LEU A 34 12.15 0.99 4.33
N VAL A 35 11.00 0.61 4.86
CA VAL A 35 10.33 -0.66 4.58
C VAL A 35 9.35 -0.49 3.43
N ASN A 36 9.47 -1.34 2.42
CA ASN A 36 8.46 -1.59 1.40
C ASN A 36 7.89 -2.99 1.63
N LEU A 37 6.62 -3.06 1.99
CA LEU A 37 5.93 -4.30 2.35
C LEU A 37 4.80 -4.56 1.36
N TYR A 38 4.81 -5.71 0.69
CA TYR A 38 3.86 -6.02 -0.37
C TYR A 38 3.65 -7.52 -0.56
N ASN A 39 2.54 -7.90 -1.19
CA ASN A 39 2.29 -9.28 -1.59
C ASN A 39 3.24 -9.69 -2.71
N LYS A 40 3.90 -10.84 -2.59
CA LYS A 40 4.90 -11.32 -3.56
C LYS A 40 4.30 -11.61 -4.94
N ASP A 41 2.99 -11.81 -5.05
CA ASP A 41 2.27 -11.98 -6.32
C ASP A 41 1.98 -10.65 -7.04
N SER A 42 2.41 -9.52 -6.47
CA SER A 42 2.23 -8.19 -7.05
C SER A 42 2.91 -8.04 -8.40
N LYS A 43 2.21 -7.40 -9.35
CA LYS A 43 2.68 -7.24 -10.74
C LYS A 43 3.42 -5.92 -10.97
N TYR A 44 3.02 -4.87 -10.25
CA TYR A 44 3.42 -3.50 -10.55
C TYR A 44 4.45 -2.93 -9.57
N ILE A 45 4.69 -3.60 -8.45
CA ILE A 45 5.75 -3.19 -7.51
C ILE A 45 7.09 -3.17 -8.26
N TYR A 46 7.79 -2.03 -8.22
CA TYR A 46 9.03 -1.76 -8.97
C TYR A 46 8.90 -1.79 -10.51
N ALA A 47 7.71 -1.98 -11.07
CA ALA A 47 7.50 -1.88 -12.49
C ALA A 47 7.70 -0.42 -12.97
N LYS A 48 8.30 -0.24 -14.14
CA LYS A 48 8.43 1.08 -14.74
C LYS A 48 7.07 1.56 -15.23
N LEU A 49 6.73 2.82 -14.90
CA LEU A 49 5.54 3.47 -15.43
C LEU A 49 5.80 3.89 -16.87
N ILE A 50 5.05 3.33 -17.80
CA ILE A 50 5.17 3.57 -19.24
C ILE A 50 3.82 3.82 -19.88
N ASN A 51 3.84 4.53 -21.00
CA ASN A 51 2.74 4.55 -21.92
C ASN A 51 2.67 3.18 -22.64
N ARG A 52 1.62 2.41 -22.41
CA ARG A 52 1.51 1.05 -22.94
C ARG A 52 1.34 0.94 -24.44
N HIS A 53 1.00 2.05 -25.12
CA HIS A 53 0.85 2.08 -26.59
C HIS A 53 2.18 2.42 -27.29
N THR A 54 3.01 3.27 -26.70
CA THR A 54 4.28 3.69 -27.28
C THR A 54 5.48 2.99 -26.66
N GLY A 55 5.35 2.46 -25.43
CA GLY A 55 6.45 1.89 -24.65
C GLY A 55 7.35 2.94 -23.99
N GLU A 56 7.06 4.23 -24.20
CA GLU A 56 7.85 5.33 -23.65
C GLU A 56 7.57 5.53 -22.16
N LYS A 57 8.60 5.93 -21.42
CA LYS A 57 8.47 6.28 -20.01
C LYS A 57 7.56 7.51 -19.87
N ILE A 58 6.61 7.45 -18.96
CA ILE A 58 5.75 8.59 -18.62
C ILE A 58 6.59 9.63 -17.89
N SER A 59 6.53 10.88 -18.34
CA SER A 59 7.22 12.00 -17.71
C SER A 59 6.54 12.40 -16.40
N ARG A 60 7.27 13.08 -15.50
CA ARG A 60 6.70 13.61 -14.25
C ARG A 60 5.54 14.59 -14.48
N GLU A 61 5.56 15.31 -15.57
CA GLU A 61 4.52 16.26 -15.96
C GLU A 61 3.23 15.54 -16.35
N GLU A 62 3.34 14.35 -16.93
CA GLU A 62 2.22 13.48 -17.30
C GLU A 62 1.70 12.65 -16.13
N GLU A 63 2.47 12.48 -15.05
CA GLU A 63 2.06 11.70 -13.87
C GLU A 63 0.84 12.27 -13.14
N PHE A 64 0.53 13.54 -13.34
CA PHE A 64 -0.56 14.26 -12.65
C PHE A 64 -1.76 14.57 -13.56
N LEU A 65 -1.82 14.02 -14.75
CA LEU A 65 -2.97 14.17 -15.61
C LEU A 65 -4.17 13.36 -15.07
N ASN A 66 -5.38 13.86 -15.33
CA ASN A 66 -6.64 13.25 -14.88
C ASN A 66 -6.76 11.80 -15.35
N GLU A 67 -6.33 10.87 -14.53
CA GLU A 67 -6.33 9.43 -14.78
C GLU A 67 -7.67 8.79 -14.42
N PHE A 68 -8.41 9.42 -13.53
CA PHE A 68 -9.69 8.97 -12.98
C PHE A 68 -10.80 9.97 -13.30
N GLU A 69 -12.00 9.48 -13.52
CA GLU A 69 -13.19 10.33 -13.43
C GLU A 69 -13.38 10.79 -11.99
N GLU A 70 -13.94 12.00 -11.80
CA GLU A 70 -14.21 12.54 -10.48
C GLU A 70 -15.16 11.62 -9.69
N GLU A 71 -14.80 11.38 -8.44
CA GLU A 71 -15.60 10.61 -7.49
C GLU A 71 -15.30 11.06 -6.05
N THR A 72 -16.17 10.74 -5.10
CA THR A 72 -16.05 11.21 -3.71
C THR A 72 -16.05 10.08 -2.68
N TRP A 73 -16.24 8.85 -3.10
CA TRP A 73 -16.49 7.72 -2.22
C TRP A 73 -15.25 6.85 -1.91
N THR A 74 -14.29 6.78 -2.81
CA THR A 74 -13.12 5.89 -2.65
C THR A 74 -12.24 6.30 -1.48
N LYS A 75 -11.92 7.58 -1.35
CA LYS A 75 -11.05 8.09 -0.27
C LYS A 75 -11.61 7.83 1.13
N PRO A 76 -12.88 8.17 1.45
CA PRO A 76 -13.48 7.80 2.74
C PRO A 76 -13.53 6.30 2.96
N LYS A 77 -13.81 5.51 1.92
CA LYS A 77 -13.88 4.05 2.00
C LYS A 77 -12.51 3.45 2.31
N CYS A 78 -11.44 3.88 1.61
CA CYS A 78 -10.08 3.45 1.90
C CYS A 78 -9.69 3.73 3.35
N ARG A 79 -9.96 4.95 3.83
CA ARG A 79 -9.67 5.32 5.23
C ARG A 79 -10.42 4.45 6.24
N SER A 80 -11.68 4.15 5.97
CA SER A 80 -12.48 3.25 6.81
C SER A 80 -11.91 1.83 6.82
N ILE A 81 -11.49 1.29 5.67
CA ILE A 81 -10.85 -0.03 5.58
C ILE A 81 -9.61 -0.09 6.46
N VAL A 82 -8.73 0.90 6.37
CA VAL A 82 -7.51 0.96 7.19
C VAL A 82 -7.87 1.05 8.68
N ASN A 83 -8.77 1.94 9.07
CA ASN A 83 -9.18 2.10 10.46
C ASN A 83 -9.75 0.80 11.06
N ASN A 84 -10.49 0.03 10.27
CA ASN A 84 -11.12 -1.21 10.72
C ASN A 84 -10.16 -2.42 10.74
N ALA A 85 -8.98 -2.30 10.15
CA ALA A 85 -8.00 -3.37 10.14
C ALA A 85 -7.24 -3.49 11.45
N PHE A 86 -7.00 -2.36 12.12
CA PHE A 86 -6.26 -2.28 13.38
C PHE A 86 -7.15 -2.51 14.60
N SER A 87 -6.66 -3.27 15.56
CA SER A 87 -7.28 -3.36 16.88
C SER A 87 -7.06 -2.06 17.70
N SER A 88 -7.80 -1.90 18.79
CA SER A 88 -7.65 -0.73 19.68
C SER A 88 -6.24 -0.59 20.24
N ASP A 89 -5.60 -1.71 20.60
CA ASP A 89 -4.23 -1.72 21.14
C ASP A 89 -3.20 -1.34 20.06
N GLU A 90 -3.38 -1.84 18.84
CA GLU A 90 -2.53 -1.48 17.70
C GLU A 90 -2.67 0.00 17.33
N LYS A 91 -3.89 0.54 17.32
CA LYS A 91 -4.14 1.99 17.11
C LYS A 91 -3.45 2.83 18.19
N GLN A 92 -3.54 2.43 19.45
CA GLN A 92 -2.86 3.14 20.53
C GLN A 92 -1.34 3.11 20.36
N ARG A 93 -0.80 1.99 19.86
CA ARG A 93 0.64 1.80 19.63
C ARG A 93 1.18 2.70 18.52
N VAL A 94 0.42 2.89 17.43
CA VAL A 94 0.82 3.72 16.28
C VAL A 94 0.34 5.16 16.36
N LYS A 95 -0.27 5.55 17.45
CA LYS A 95 -0.86 6.88 17.64
C LYS A 95 0.16 8.00 17.42
N GLY A 96 -0.22 8.97 16.60
CA GLY A 96 0.62 10.11 16.23
C GLY A 96 1.55 9.85 15.04
N GLU A 97 1.55 8.64 14.51
CA GLU A 97 2.38 8.25 13.37
C GLU A 97 1.52 7.90 12.15
N GLU A 98 2.00 8.21 10.96
CA GLU A 98 1.37 7.80 9.71
C GLU A 98 2.25 6.78 8.99
N PHE A 99 1.62 5.87 8.24
CA PHE A 99 2.27 5.06 7.23
C PHE A 99 1.67 5.35 5.86
N ILE A 100 2.44 5.08 4.81
CA ILE A 100 2.01 5.30 3.44
C ILE A 100 1.41 4.01 2.90
N ILE A 101 0.28 4.15 2.21
CA ILE A 101 -0.38 3.08 1.48
C ILE A 101 -0.40 3.48 0.02
N THR A 102 0.11 2.61 -0.84
CA THR A 102 0.13 2.82 -2.29
C THR A 102 -0.75 1.76 -2.95
N MET A 103 -1.67 2.19 -3.80
CA MET A 103 -2.48 1.32 -4.66
C MET A 103 -1.96 1.39 -6.09
N TYR A 104 -1.88 0.25 -6.73
CA TYR A 104 -1.62 0.11 -8.15
C TYR A 104 -2.90 -0.36 -8.82
N ILE A 105 -3.42 0.43 -9.73
CA ILE A 105 -4.73 0.25 -10.33
C ILE A 105 -4.55 -0.21 -11.78
N ASP A 106 -5.26 -1.26 -12.12
CA ASP A 106 -5.32 -1.77 -13.50
C ASP A 106 -6.14 -0.80 -14.37
N PRO A 107 -5.57 -0.24 -15.44
CA PRO A 107 -6.24 0.77 -16.25
C PRO A 107 -7.37 0.24 -17.13
N ASP A 108 -7.46 -1.06 -17.35
CA ASP A 108 -8.53 -1.67 -18.13
C ASP A 108 -9.78 -1.91 -17.30
N THR A 109 -9.60 -2.34 -16.06
CA THR A 109 -10.71 -2.70 -15.17
C THR A 109 -11.04 -1.63 -14.14
N GLY A 110 -10.12 -0.71 -13.85
CA GLY A 110 -10.22 0.25 -12.76
C GLY A 110 -10.10 -0.37 -11.36
N LYS A 111 -9.81 -1.67 -11.27
CA LYS A 111 -9.67 -2.38 -9.99
C LYS A 111 -8.25 -2.22 -9.45
N VAL A 112 -8.15 -2.24 -8.11
CA VAL A 112 -6.85 -2.28 -7.46
C VAL A 112 -6.22 -3.65 -7.67
N ALA A 113 -5.08 -3.68 -8.36
CA ALA A 113 -4.32 -4.90 -8.63
C ALA A 113 -3.33 -5.21 -7.50
N ASP A 114 -2.60 -4.21 -7.02
CA ASP A 114 -1.59 -4.37 -5.97
C ASP A 114 -1.70 -3.29 -4.91
N VAL A 115 -1.25 -3.61 -3.69
CA VAL A 115 -1.16 -2.67 -2.57
C VAL A 115 0.23 -2.81 -1.93
N GLU A 116 0.84 -1.68 -1.66
CA GLU A 116 2.13 -1.59 -0.98
C GLU A 116 2.00 -0.73 0.27
N PHE A 117 2.72 -1.10 1.32
CA PHE A 117 2.79 -0.38 2.58
C PHE A 117 4.21 0.10 2.82
N ILE A 118 4.36 1.39 3.17
CA ILE A 118 5.67 2.01 3.35
C ILE A 118 5.73 2.67 4.73
N PHE A 119 6.75 2.32 5.51
CA PHE A 119 7.02 2.87 6.83
C PHE A 119 8.52 2.69 7.18
N MET A 120 8.98 3.25 8.29
CA MET A 120 10.37 3.11 8.71
C MET A 120 10.55 1.93 9.66
N THR A 121 11.70 1.29 9.65
CA THR A 121 12.05 0.16 10.56
C THR A 121 11.93 0.51 12.03
N PHE A 122 12.12 1.77 12.39
CA PHE A 122 12.01 2.28 13.77
C PHE A 122 10.61 2.80 14.13
N ASN A 123 9.71 2.89 13.14
CA ASN A 123 8.33 3.34 13.34
C ASN A 123 7.51 2.22 14.04
N PRO A 124 6.54 2.55 14.92
CA PRO A 124 5.70 1.54 15.56
C PRO A 124 4.94 0.63 14.60
N TYR A 125 4.73 1.02 13.34
CA TYR A 125 4.19 0.14 12.30
C TYR A 125 5.05 -1.11 12.06
N ALA A 126 6.34 -1.07 12.35
CA ALA A 126 7.22 -2.24 12.29
C ALA A 126 6.89 -3.33 13.33
N THR A 127 6.02 -3.03 14.30
CA THR A 127 5.53 -3.98 15.31
C THR A 127 4.13 -4.51 15.01
N ILE A 128 3.53 -4.12 13.90
CA ILE A 128 2.21 -4.57 13.47
C ILE A 128 2.36 -5.88 12.68
N PRO A 129 1.59 -6.93 13.01
CA PRO A 129 1.73 -8.22 12.34
C PRO A 129 1.26 -8.16 10.88
N ILE A 130 1.84 -9.02 10.04
CA ILE A 130 1.57 -9.09 8.60
C ILE A 130 0.08 -9.29 8.28
N SER A 131 -0.65 -9.97 9.15
CA SER A 131 -2.09 -10.23 8.98
C SER A 131 -2.94 -8.96 8.93
N VAL A 132 -2.52 -7.88 9.59
CA VAL A 132 -3.22 -6.58 9.54
C VAL A 132 -3.04 -5.95 8.15
N TYR A 133 -1.83 -5.95 7.61
CA TYR A 133 -1.56 -5.46 6.26
C TYR A 133 -2.28 -6.29 5.20
N ARG A 134 -2.31 -7.62 5.37
CA ARG A 134 -3.08 -8.51 4.50
C ARG A 134 -4.56 -8.19 4.52
N LYS A 135 -5.14 -7.93 5.69
CA LYS A 135 -6.55 -7.54 5.81
C LYS A 135 -6.85 -6.26 5.04
N ILE A 136 -5.98 -5.25 5.13
CA ILE A 136 -6.13 -4.00 4.36
C ILE A 136 -6.07 -4.28 2.85
N GLU A 137 -5.06 -5.01 2.38
CA GLU A 137 -4.91 -5.36 0.96
C GLU A 137 -6.16 -6.04 0.42
N VAL A 138 -6.63 -7.09 1.09
CA VAL A 138 -7.81 -7.87 0.67
C VAL A 138 -9.05 -6.99 0.57
N GLU A 139 -9.31 -6.18 1.60
CA GLU A 139 -10.49 -5.31 1.64
C GLU A 139 -10.42 -4.19 0.60
N ILE A 140 -9.25 -3.60 0.36
CA ILE A 140 -9.05 -2.61 -0.71
C ILE A 140 -9.31 -3.25 -2.07
N LYS A 141 -8.67 -4.37 -2.39
CA LYS A 141 -8.82 -5.06 -3.70
C LYS A 141 -10.26 -5.50 -3.96
N LYS A 142 -11.00 -5.83 -2.92
CA LYS A 142 -12.40 -6.25 -3.00
C LYS A 142 -13.38 -5.09 -3.19
N ASN A 143 -13.14 -3.95 -2.54
CA ASN A 143 -14.15 -2.91 -2.38
C ASN A 143 -13.83 -1.59 -3.08
N ILE A 144 -12.61 -1.41 -3.60
CA ILE A 144 -12.18 -0.16 -4.24
C ILE A 144 -12.01 -0.37 -5.74
N TRP A 145 -12.58 0.54 -6.51
CA TRP A 145 -12.45 0.59 -7.96
C TRP A 145 -12.64 2.02 -8.45
N PHE A 146 -12.13 2.30 -9.64
CA PHE A 146 -12.15 3.62 -10.25
C PHE A 146 -12.68 3.55 -11.67
N LYS A 147 -13.32 4.61 -12.13
CA LYS A 147 -13.56 4.84 -13.55
C LYS A 147 -12.34 5.51 -14.15
N ILE A 148 -11.75 4.86 -15.15
CA ILE A 148 -10.51 5.30 -15.76
C ILE A 148 -10.81 6.16 -16.98
N THR A 149 -10.17 7.33 -17.05
CA THR A 149 -10.26 8.22 -18.21
C THR A 149 -9.51 7.66 -19.42
N PRO A 150 -9.73 8.20 -20.63
CA PRO A 150 -8.91 7.85 -21.80
C PRO A 150 -7.41 8.07 -21.58
N GLU A 151 -7.01 9.10 -20.83
CA GLU A 151 -5.60 9.36 -20.47
C GLU A 151 -5.07 8.29 -19.52
N GLY A 152 -5.82 7.92 -18.49
CA GLY A 152 -5.44 6.84 -17.59
C GLY A 152 -5.24 5.51 -18.30
N LYS A 153 -6.05 5.21 -19.32
CA LYS A 153 -5.92 3.99 -20.13
C LYS A 153 -4.66 3.90 -20.99
N LYS A 154 -3.93 4.98 -21.16
CA LYS A 154 -2.64 4.97 -21.85
C LYS A 154 -1.49 4.41 -20.99
N ARG A 155 -1.70 4.25 -19.70
CA ARG A 155 -0.69 3.79 -18.76
C ARG A 155 -0.72 2.27 -18.60
N ASN A 156 0.40 1.66 -18.27
CA ASN A 156 0.47 0.24 -17.92
C ASN A 156 -0.11 -0.05 -16.52
N TYR A 157 -0.07 0.93 -15.64
CA TYR A 157 -0.79 0.95 -14.35
C TYR A 157 -0.98 2.41 -13.92
N ILE A 158 -1.86 2.64 -12.94
CA ILE A 158 -2.05 3.93 -12.31
C ILE A 158 -1.72 3.78 -10.83
N MET A 159 -0.96 4.72 -10.28
CA MET A 159 -0.54 4.71 -8.88
C MET A 159 -1.26 5.80 -8.10
N LEU A 160 -1.82 5.43 -6.95
CA LEU A 160 -2.42 6.36 -5.99
C LEU A 160 -1.90 6.04 -4.59
N TRP A 161 -1.47 7.05 -3.85
CA TRP A 161 -0.96 6.87 -2.50
C TRP A 161 -1.47 7.90 -1.52
N TRP A 162 -1.49 7.58 -0.24
CA TRP A 162 -1.80 8.49 0.86
C TRP A 162 -1.12 8.04 2.15
N GLY A 163 -0.93 9.01 3.05
CA GLY A 163 -0.55 8.75 4.44
C GLY A 163 -1.78 8.63 5.33
N GLN A 164 -1.74 7.74 6.31
CA GLN A 164 -2.82 7.57 7.28
C GLN A 164 -2.33 7.10 8.64
N GLU A 165 -2.88 7.72 9.69
CA GLU A 165 -2.93 7.20 11.05
C GLU A 165 -4.27 6.47 11.24
N PRO A 166 -4.32 5.19 11.65
CA PRO A 166 -5.56 4.49 11.99
C PRO A 166 -6.24 5.08 13.22
N LYS A 167 -7.55 5.37 13.13
CA LYS A 167 -8.36 5.98 14.19
C LYS A 167 -9.57 5.15 14.57
#